data_41f6aa0f20d5412b384f898dfd34a242
#
_entry.id   41f6aa0f20d5412b384f898dfd34a242
#
_cell.length_a   1.000
_cell.length_b   1.000
_cell.length_c   1.000
_cell.angle_alpha   90.00
_cell.angle_beta   90.00
_cell.angle_gamma   90.00
#
_symmetry.space_group_name_H-M   'P 1'
#
loop_
_entity.id
_entity.type
_entity.pdbx_description
1 polymer ?
#
loop_
_entity_poly.entity_id
_entity_poly.type
_entity_poly.pdbx_seq_one_letter_code
_entity_poly.pdbx_strand_id
1 'polypeptide(L)'
;MKSKKILSVLMAAGLAFTLVGCGNSNSSSQNSNQPADYVEGVSLDKPMKVDKEAGTVTVLTKVNGKYFEQSTRHNSVEQSGTNGAKSIFTAYAKPEEFYNALIEIGAQPGNNMTPNNGETTHVEGTKIKTEVTWNGAGKKYD
;
A
#
# COMPACT_ATOMS: atom_id res chain seq x y z
N MET A 1 -29.42 40.84 -36.97
CA MET A 1 -30.85 40.57 -37.38
C MET A 1 -31.34 39.35 -36.67
N LYS A 2 -32.28 39.59 -35.78
CA LYS A 2 -33.55 38.84 -35.58
C LYS A 2 -33.35 37.37 -35.12
N SER A 3 -33.54 37.07 -33.80
CA SER A 3 -34.85 37.00 -33.12
C SER A 3 -35.62 35.70 -33.40
N LYS A 4 -35.89 34.87 -32.45
CA LYS A 4 -37.05 34.67 -31.51
C LYS A 4 -37.05 33.23 -31.08
N LYS A 5 -37.07 32.92 -29.76
CA LYS A 5 -38.23 32.69 -28.89
C LYS A 5 -39.07 31.47 -29.29
N ILE A 6 -39.31 30.58 -28.31
CA ILE A 6 -40.54 30.22 -27.60
C ILE A 6 -40.31 28.89 -26.92
N LEU A 7 -40.25 28.71 -25.62
CA LEU A 7 -41.31 28.65 -24.59
C LEU A 7 -42.38 27.57 -24.83
N SER A 8 -42.35 26.52 -24.03
CA SER A 8 -43.53 25.80 -23.50
C SER A 8 -43.11 24.79 -22.44
N VAL A 9 -43.40 24.98 -21.33
CA VAL A 9 -44.13 24.57 -20.15
C VAL A 9 -45.20 23.52 -20.42
N LEU A 10 -45.21 22.43 -19.59
CA LEU A 10 -46.32 21.73 -18.95
C LEU A 10 -45.80 20.39 -18.42
N MET A 11 -45.67 20.25 -17.08
CA MET A 11 -46.63 19.73 -16.12
C MET A 11 -47.26 18.38 -16.45
N ALA A 12 -46.95 17.38 -15.63
CA ALA A 12 -47.84 16.46 -14.90
C ALA A 12 -47.02 15.41 -14.20
N ALA A 13 -46.93 15.46 -12.88
CA ALA A 13 -47.74 14.72 -11.94
C ALA A 13 -47.47 13.20 -11.86
N GLY A 14 -46.76 12.81 -10.80
CA GLY A 14 -47.16 11.75 -9.91
C GLY A 14 -46.84 10.32 -10.32
N LEU A 15 -45.91 9.72 -9.60
CA LEU A 15 -46.16 8.43 -8.93
C LEU A 15 -44.93 8.11 -8.04
N ALA A 16 -45.17 8.20 -6.75
CA ALA A 16 -44.25 7.68 -5.74
C ALA A 16 -44.25 6.15 -5.83
N PHE A 17 -43.15 5.59 -6.31
CA PHE A 17 -42.82 4.19 -6.04
C PHE A 17 -41.71 4.16 -5.00
N THR A 18 -42.10 3.94 -3.77
CA THR A 18 -41.20 3.48 -2.71
C THR A 18 -40.80 2.05 -3.05
N LEU A 19 -39.75 1.87 -3.80
CA LEU A 19 -39.01 0.62 -3.83
C LEU A 19 -38.09 0.62 -2.60
N VAL A 20 -38.55 -0.05 -1.56
CA VAL A 20 -37.71 -0.59 -0.52
C VAL A 20 -36.86 -1.67 -1.21
N GLY A 21 -35.78 -1.23 -1.82
CA GLY A 21 -34.68 -2.09 -2.24
C GLY A 21 -33.91 -2.50 -0.98
N CYS A 22 -34.09 -3.73 -0.52
CA CYS A 22 -33.12 -4.40 0.32
C CYS A 22 -31.81 -4.44 -0.49
N GLY A 23 -31.00 -3.41 -0.33
CA GLY A 23 -29.61 -3.43 -0.74
C GLY A 23 -28.92 -4.51 0.07
N ASN A 24 -28.60 -5.60 -0.59
CA ASN A 24 -27.69 -6.61 -0.09
C ASN A 24 -26.35 -5.92 0.15
N SER A 25 -26.17 -5.41 1.36
CA SER A 25 -24.86 -5.01 1.86
C SER A 25 -24.06 -6.29 1.94
N ASN A 26 -23.27 -6.56 0.90
CA ASN A 26 -22.14 -7.43 1.03
C ASN A 26 -21.22 -6.77 2.09
N SER A 27 -21.54 -7.03 3.33
CA SER A 27 -20.58 -6.94 4.42
C SER A 27 -19.53 -8.00 4.10
N SER A 28 -18.48 -7.59 3.40
CA SER A 28 -17.23 -8.31 3.44
C SER A 28 -16.93 -8.48 4.93
N SER A 29 -16.99 -9.72 5.39
CA SER A 29 -16.62 -10.12 6.73
C SER A 29 -15.19 -9.62 6.96
N GLN A 30 -15.06 -8.46 7.60
CA GLN A 30 -13.78 -8.00 8.12
C GLN A 30 -13.39 -9.03 9.17
N ASN A 31 -12.34 -9.76 8.85
CA ASN A 31 -11.72 -10.70 9.78
C ASN A 31 -11.34 -9.90 11.04
N SER A 32 -12.02 -10.17 12.16
CA SER A 32 -11.98 -9.38 13.40
C SER A 32 -10.63 -9.39 14.15
N ASN A 33 -9.58 -9.90 13.52
CA ASN A 33 -8.20 -9.91 14.01
C ASN A 33 -7.30 -8.86 13.30
N GLN A 34 -7.87 -7.99 12.48
CA GLN A 34 -7.10 -6.96 11.79
C GLN A 34 -6.97 -5.74 12.70
N PRO A 35 -5.76 -5.26 13.02
CA PRO A 35 -5.59 -4.01 13.75
C PRO A 35 -6.32 -2.87 13.05
N ALA A 36 -6.99 -2.01 13.81
CA ALA A 36 -7.84 -0.93 13.30
C ALA A 36 -7.09 0.18 12.54
N ASP A 37 -5.77 0.11 12.44
CA ASP A 37 -4.90 1.21 12.03
C ASP A 37 -4.03 0.88 10.82
N TYR A 38 -4.62 0.39 9.74
CA TYR A 38 -3.90 0.17 8.50
C TYR A 38 -3.75 1.46 7.69
N VAL A 39 -2.64 1.57 6.98
CA VAL A 39 -2.53 2.51 5.87
C VAL A 39 -3.52 2.11 4.78
N GLU A 40 -4.29 3.07 4.29
CA GLU A 40 -5.30 2.83 3.27
C GLU A 40 -4.71 2.12 2.05
N GLY A 41 -5.37 1.06 1.61
CA GLY A 41 -5.01 0.29 0.43
C GLY A 41 -4.08 -0.91 0.66
N VAL A 42 -3.71 -1.22 1.92
CA VAL A 42 -3.02 -2.48 2.27
C VAL A 42 -3.77 -3.24 3.36
N SER A 43 -3.71 -4.56 3.30
CA SER A 43 -4.33 -5.50 4.25
C SER A 43 -3.54 -6.80 4.29
N LEU A 44 -3.90 -7.74 5.17
CA LEU A 44 -3.25 -9.06 5.18
C LEU A 44 -3.46 -9.82 3.87
N ASP A 45 -4.62 -9.65 3.22
CA ASP A 45 -4.93 -10.28 1.94
C ASP A 45 -4.29 -9.53 0.74
N LYS A 46 -4.00 -8.24 0.94
CA LYS A 46 -3.33 -7.39 -0.05
C LYS A 46 -2.21 -6.60 0.64
N PRO A 47 -1.08 -7.24 0.95
CA PRO A 47 -0.06 -6.65 1.81
C PRO A 47 0.80 -5.59 1.14
N MET A 48 0.56 -5.29 -0.13
CA MET A 48 1.32 -4.30 -0.88
C MET A 48 0.42 -3.47 -1.80
N LYS A 49 0.71 -2.16 -1.88
CA LYS A 49 0.11 -1.21 -2.82
C LYS A 49 1.19 -0.54 -3.62
N VAL A 50 1.00 -0.47 -4.92
CA VAL A 50 1.85 0.28 -5.86
C VAL A 50 1.10 1.52 -6.31
N ASP A 51 1.75 2.67 -6.22
CA ASP A 51 1.26 3.94 -6.75
C ASP A 51 2.29 4.48 -7.75
N LYS A 52 2.00 4.30 -9.04
CA LYS A 52 2.90 4.70 -10.14
C LYS A 52 2.98 6.22 -10.30
N GLU A 53 1.90 6.93 -10.02
CA GLU A 53 1.86 8.38 -10.16
C GLU A 53 2.69 9.05 -9.05
N ALA A 54 2.55 8.55 -7.83
CA ALA A 54 3.34 9.01 -6.69
C ALA A 54 4.76 8.39 -6.65
N GLY A 55 5.04 7.35 -7.46
CA GLY A 55 6.30 6.63 -7.42
C GLY A 55 6.56 5.93 -6.08
N THR A 56 5.50 5.37 -5.47
CA THR A 56 5.60 4.76 -4.14
C THR A 56 5.13 3.32 -4.11
N VAL A 57 5.77 2.53 -3.25
CA VAL A 57 5.34 1.18 -2.89
C VAL A 57 5.10 1.14 -1.38
N THR A 58 3.88 0.85 -0.99
CA THR A 58 3.49 0.68 0.42
C THR A 58 3.44 -0.80 0.74
N VAL A 59 4.08 -1.20 1.83
CA VAL A 59 4.13 -2.60 2.29
C VAL A 59 3.61 -2.69 3.70
N LEU A 60 2.68 -3.61 3.93
CA LEU A 60 2.21 -3.94 5.27
C LEU A 60 3.28 -4.71 6.02
N THR A 61 3.60 -4.25 7.22
CA THR A 61 4.57 -4.90 8.09
C THR A 61 4.04 -5.04 9.52
N LYS A 62 4.61 -5.98 10.25
CA LYS A 62 4.46 -6.11 11.70
C LYS A 62 5.76 -5.68 12.37
N VAL A 63 5.64 -4.86 13.40
CA VAL A 63 6.78 -4.43 14.20
C VAL A 63 7.20 -5.55 15.18
N ASN A 64 8.48 -5.85 15.22
CA ASN A 64 9.08 -6.75 16.21
C ASN A 64 9.73 -5.92 17.31
N GLY A 65 8.96 -5.58 18.35
CA GLY A 65 9.35 -4.65 19.41
C GLY A 65 10.66 -4.94 20.14
N LYS A 66 11.12 -6.19 20.13
CA LYS A 66 12.43 -6.59 20.65
C LYS A 66 13.59 -5.74 20.12
N TYR A 67 13.51 -5.31 18.88
CA TYR A 67 14.61 -4.60 18.20
C TYR A 67 14.53 -3.07 18.31
N PHE A 68 13.66 -2.55 19.15
CA PHE A 68 13.78 -1.20 19.67
C PHE A 68 14.86 -1.06 20.73
N GLU A 69 15.18 -2.16 21.41
CA GLU A 69 16.17 -2.20 22.49
C GLU A 69 17.43 -2.99 22.11
N GLN A 70 17.31 -3.93 21.19
CA GLN A 70 18.40 -4.80 20.75
C GLN A 70 18.75 -4.49 19.28
N SER A 71 20.06 -4.46 18.99
CA SER A 71 20.51 -4.26 17.61
C SER A 71 20.19 -5.47 16.72
N THR A 72 19.87 -5.19 15.47
CA THR A 72 19.73 -6.20 14.40
C THR A 72 20.34 -5.67 13.10
N ARG A 73 20.75 -6.59 12.23
CA ARG A 73 21.22 -6.25 10.87
C ARG A 73 20.08 -6.22 9.83
N HIS A 74 18.87 -6.62 10.25
CA HIS A 74 17.74 -6.80 9.35
C HIS A 74 16.71 -5.70 9.62
N ASN A 75 16.52 -4.81 8.67
CA ASN A 75 15.45 -3.81 8.73
C ASN A 75 14.09 -4.48 8.53
N SER A 76 13.88 -5.11 7.38
CA SER A 76 12.64 -5.79 7.06
C SER A 76 12.93 -7.13 6.40
N VAL A 77 12.23 -8.18 6.83
CA VAL A 77 12.33 -9.53 6.28
C VAL A 77 10.90 -10.08 6.11
N GLU A 78 10.68 -10.80 5.02
CA GLU A 78 9.41 -11.47 4.75
C GLU A 78 9.11 -12.52 5.84
N GLN A 79 7.82 -12.69 6.17
CA GLN A 79 7.36 -13.49 7.31
C GLN A 79 7.80 -14.96 7.29
N SER A 80 7.90 -15.58 6.10
CA SER A 80 8.35 -16.96 5.94
C SER A 80 9.87 -17.09 5.89
N GLY A 81 10.60 -15.96 5.82
CA GLY A 81 12.05 -15.97 5.80
C GLY A 81 12.66 -16.38 7.13
N THR A 82 13.78 -17.10 7.08
CA THR A 82 14.50 -17.62 8.27
C THR A 82 14.83 -16.54 9.31
N ASN A 83 14.96 -15.29 8.89
CA ASN A 83 15.29 -14.15 9.75
C ASN A 83 14.09 -13.22 10.00
N GLY A 84 12.87 -13.61 9.63
CA GLY A 84 11.66 -12.79 9.82
C GLY A 84 11.50 -12.29 11.26
N ALA A 85 11.69 -13.17 12.25
CA ALA A 85 11.62 -12.82 13.66
C ALA A 85 12.87 -12.08 14.20
N LYS A 86 13.90 -11.89 13.38
CA LYS A 86 15.16 -11.20 13.75
C LYS A 86 15.28 -9.82 13.11
N SER A 87 14.26 -9.35 12.42
CA SER A 87 14.19 -8.04 11.77
C SER A 87 13.40 -7.04 12.62
N ILE A 88 13.60 -5.76 12.39
CA ILE A 88 12.77 -4.71 13.00
C ILE A 88 11.32 -4.86 12.56
N PHE A 89 11.11 -5.08 11.25
CA PHE A 89 9.80 -5.30 10.65
C PHE A 89 9.72 -6.68 10.01
N THR A 90 8.60 -7.36 10.23
CA THR A 90 8.23 -8.55 9.47
C THR A 90 7.28 -8.12 8.36
N ALA A 91 7.67 -8.26 7.09
CA ALA A 91 6.87 -7.90 5.93
C ALA A 91 5.94 -9.05 5.53
N TYR A 92 4.73 -8.70 5.10
CA TYR A 92 3.76 -9.66 4.58
C TYR A 92 3.82 -9.82 3.06
N ALA A 93 4.42 -8.86 2.36
CA ALA A 93 4.67 -8.96 0.92
C ALA A 93 5.88 -9.84 0.62
N LYS A 94 5.83 -10.57 -0.50
CA LYS A 94 6.95 -11.40 -0.95
C LYS A 94 8.07 -10.53 -1.54
N PRO A 95 9.35 -10.91 -1.35
CA PRO A 95 10.47 -10.13 -1.86
C PRO A 95 10.45 -9.94 -3.39
N GLU A 96 10.04 -10.94 -4.14
CA GLU A 96 9.93 -10.88 -5.59
C GLU A 96 8.84 -9.89 -6.04
N GLU A 97 7.68 -9.92 -5.38
CA GLU A 97 6.59 -8.98 -5.65
C GLU A 97 7.03 -7.54 -5.35
N PHE A 98 7.74 -7.34 -4.24
CA PHE A 98 8.29 -6.03 -3.87
C PHE A 98 9.33 -5.53 -4.87
N TYR A 99 10.24 -6.41 -5.33
CA TYR A 99 11.20 -6.06 -6.38
C TYR A 99 10.49 -5.62 -7.67
N ASN A 100 9.52 -6.40 -8.13
CA ASN A 100 8.76 -6.08 -9.33
C ASN A 100 7.99 -4.75 -9.18
N ALA A 101 7.42 -4.49 -8.00
CA ALA A 101 6.76 -3.24 -7.70
C ALA A 101 7.70 -2.03 -7.77
N LEU A 102 8.95 -2.16 -7.31
CA LEU A 102 9.96 -1.11 -7.46
C LEU A 102 10.29 -0.84 -8.93
N ILE A 103 10.43 -1.88 -9.75
CA ILE A 103 10.62 -1.72 -11.20
C ILE A 103 9.40 -1.03 -11.83
N GLU A 104 8.21 -1.40 -11.40
CA GLU A 104 6.95 -0.84 -11.92
C GLU A 104 6.80 0.67 -11.67
N ILE A 105 7.35 1.19 -10.58
CA ILE A 105 7.42 2.63 -10.29
C ILE A 105 8.64 3.32 -10.91
N GLY A 106 9.43 2.62 -11.73
CA GLY A 106 10.56 3.16 -12.48
C GLY A 106 11.92 3.08 -11.78
N ALA A 107 12.03 2.36 -10.68
CA ALA A 107 13.34 2.15 -10.04
C ALA A 107 14.25 1.27 -10.92
N GLN A 108 15.51 1.60 -10.96
CA GLN A 108 16.53 0.86 -11.71
C GLN A 108 17.48 0.13 -10.75
N PRO A 109 17.63 -1.19 -10.87
CA PRO A 109 18.65 -1.92 -10.11
C PRO A 109 20.04 -1.56 -10.63
N GLY A 110 21.03 -1.50 -9.72
CA GLY A 110 22.41 -1.19 -10.11
C GLY A 110 23.07 -2.31 -10.88
N ASN A 111 22.81 -3.57 -10.49
CA ASN A 111 23.37 -4.78 -11.10
C ASN A 111 24.92 -4.83 -11.20
N ASN A 112 25.61 -3.94 -10.48
CA ASN A 112 27.07 -3.80 -10.50
C ASN A 112 27.76 -4.56 -9.37
N MET A 113 27.00 -5.09 -8.40
CA MET A 113 27.51 -5.89 -7.29
C MET A 113 27.39 -7.38 -7.56
N THR A 114 28.42 -8.11 -7.20
CA THR A 114 28.50 -9.57 -7.25
C THR A 114 29.03 -10.11 -5.92
N PRO A 115 28.92 -11.41 -5.63
CA PRO A 115 29.55 -12.00 -4.45
C PRO A 115 31.07 -11.78 -4.38
N ASN A 116 31.72 -11.58 -5.52
CA ASN A 116 33.17 -11.45 -5.62
C ASN A 116 33.68 -10.00 -5.42
N ASN A 117 32.83 -9.00 -5.56
CA ASN A 117 33.22 -7.58 -5.46
C ASN A 117 32.43 -6.81 -4.38
N GLY A 118 31.57 -7.47 -3.61
CA GLY A 118 30.69 -6.82 -2.65
C GLY A 118 31.39 -6.08 -1.50
N GLU A 119 32.65 -6.40 -1.19
CA GLU A 119 33.43 -5.70 -0.15
C GLU A 119 33.99 -4.34 -0.62
N THR A 120 34.16 -4.17 -1.93
CA THR A 120 34.81 -2.99 -2.53
C THR A 120 33.90 -2.18 -3.44
N THR A 121 32.70 -2.68 -3.72
CA THR A 121 31.77 -2.09 -4.68
C THR A 121 30.53 -1.58 -3.96
N HIS A 122 30.11 -0.36 -4.27
CA HIS A 122 28.82 0.18 -3.86
C HIS A 122 27.77 -0.04 -4.95
N VAL A 123 26.55 -0.35 -4.54
CA VAL A 123 25.43 -0.49 -5.49
C VAL A 123 25.12 0.85 -6.16
N GLU A 124 24.88 0.83 -7.46
CA GLU A 124 24.60 2.00 -8.31
C GLU A 124 23.14 2.01 -8.77
N GLY A 125 22.21 1.69 -7.95
CA GLY A 125 20.79 1.68 -8.28
C GLY A 125 20.09 3.00 -7.96
N THR A 126 18.80 3.04 -8.23
CA THR A 126 17.93 4.12 -7.78
C THR A 126 17.93 4.20 -6.26
N LYS A 127 18.13 5.38 -5.72
CA LYS A 127 18.06 5.63 -4.27
C LYS A 127 16.61 5.60 -3.82
N ILE A 128 16.31 4.77 -2.84
CA ILE A 128 14.99 4.62 -2.25
C ILE A 128 14.96 5.34 -0.90
N LYS A 129 13.95 6.19 -0.69
CA LYS A 129 13.59 6.74 0.62
C LYS A 129 12.59 5.79 1.27
N THR A 130 12.83 5.41 2.51
CA THR A 130 11.90 4.62 3.32
C THR A 130 11.24 5.51 4.35
N GLU A 131 9.93 5.44 4.44
CA GLU A 131 9.13 6.05 5.51
C GLU A 131 8.37 4.96 6.25
N VAL A 132 8.26 5.07 7.56
CA VAL A 132 7.50 4.16 8.39
C VAL A 132 6.34 4.90 9.02
N THR A 133 5.15 4.34 8.93
CA THR A 133 3.94 4.90 9.54
C THR A 133 3.20 3.83 10.34
N TRP A 134 2.56 4.20 11.42
CA TRP A 134 1.69 3.33 12.20
C TRP A 134 0.57 4.16 12.86
N ASN A 135 -0.40 3.50 13.49
CA ASN A 135 -1.57 4.14 14.09
C ASN A 135 -2.42 4.93 13.10
N GLY A 136 -2.66 4.36 11.93
CA GLY A 136 -3.58 4.86 10.93
C GLY A 136 -2.94 5.61 9.76
N ALA A 137 -3.74 5.76 8.72
CA ALA A 137 -3.33 6.41 7.48
C ALA A 137 -2.85 7.84 7.71
N GLY A 138 -1.73 8.18 7.11
CA GLY A 138 -1.20 9.55 7.11
C GLY A 138 -0.45 9.98 8.37
N LYS A 139 -0.33 9.13 9.39
CA LYS A 139 0.56 9.42 10.51
C LYS A 139 1.98 9.01 10.16
N LYS A 140 2.89 9.97 10.25
CA LYS A 140 4.32 9.77 10.03
C LYS A 140 5.06 10.00 11.36
N TYR A 141 6.10 9.23 11.57
CA TYR A 141 6.96 9.31 12.73
C TYR A 141 8.41 9.41 12.23
N ASP A 142 9.08 10.43 12.65
CA ASP A 142 10.49 10.71 12.34
C ASP A 142 11.42 9.91 13.27
#